data_0b27f1f8e30c55139adc9657303dfb3e
#
_entry.id   0b27f1f8e30c55139adc9657303dfb3e
#
_cell.length_a   1.000
_cell.length_b   1.000
_cell.length_c   1.000
_cell.angle_alpha   90.00
_cell.angle_beta   90.00
_cell.angle_gamma   90.00
#
_symmetry.space_group_name_H-M   'P 1'
#
loop_
_entity.id
_entity.type
_entity.pdbx_description
1 polymer ?
#
loop_
_entity_poly.entity_id
_entity_poly.type
_entity_poly.pdbx_seq_one_letter_code
_entity_poly.pdbx_strand_id
1 'polypeptide(L)'
;MKEFSGISGSDGVAIGPVLVYRPAELTVGQCFAGISVQQQLETYTDIKRRAADELSALKAKLSDGNAEQAAIFEAHQDILDDVVMDDEIRTMVSSGDKPLDEAISCVYNQYAAIMDGMGDPVFKERAKDIEDVCSRLIRICSGKDASLPEIKEPSILAAADLLPSDTASLNRNMILAIVTEKGGQTSHSAIIARSYGIPALLGVGAFLNEIDNGQTLVVDACDGVLIAEPDAPTLDAYAEKSAAFRKRAEITAKYLDKDAVMRDGTRIDLTLNIASGSEDELAYAQFADGVGLFRTEFLFMGRADLPNEEEQVDKYSRVLTAFGDKPVILRTLDIGGDKQTPCLDLPQEENPFLGKRALRLCFDQRDIFKTQLRAALRASVCGRLWLMLPMVGSMDDIYRAKGVLAEVKAELDRDGITYAPDVKLGIMIEIPSIALLADWAAEEVDFASIGSNDLCQYLMAADRLNPEVSEYYQSCNPAMFRLIGYVAKAFAARNKPVSLCGELGGNARVAVLLVGLGLRKLSMGADALPRVKESLSLVSMEEAEAAAKKVCGMCTGKEVEEYLQREFSLN
;
A
#
# COMPACT_ATOMS: atom_id res chain seq x y z
N MET A 1 27.35 -22.08 10.09
CA MET A 1 26.60 -21.14 9.27
C MET A 1 25.36 -21.83 8.75
N LYS A 2 24.19 -21.30 9.02
CA LYS A 2 22.89 -21.78 8.51
C LYS A 2 22.22 -20.62 7.77
N GLU A 3 21.59 -20.93 6.65
CA GLU A 3 20.93 -19.95 5.79
C GLU A 3 19.43 -20.29 5.67
N PHE A 4 18.60 -19.27 5.79
CA PHE A 4 17.15 -19.37 5.65
C PHE A 4 16.68 -18.32 4.67
N SER A 5 15.59 -18.60 3.98
CA SER A 5 14.98 -17.68 3.02
C SER A 5 13.65 -17.17 3.53
N GLY A 6 13.34 -15.90 3.24
CA GLY A 6 12.09 -15.27 3.60
C GLY A 6 11.66 -14.22 2.59
N ILE A 7 10.57 -13.53 2.89
CA ILE A 7 9.99 -12.50 2.03
C ILE A 7 10.40 -11.13 2.59
N SER A 8 10.89 -10.21 1.73
CA SER A 8 11.15 -8.83 2.14
C SER A 8 9.85 -8.13 2.57
N GLY A 9 9.80 -7.69 3.82
CA GLY A 9 8.77 -6.80 4.34
C GLY A 9 9.19 -5.33 4.26
N SER A 10 10.49 -5.07 4.42
CA SER A 10 11.12 -3.75 4.30
C SER A 10 12.60 -3.96 3.96
N ASP A 11 13.07 -3.32 2.90
CA ASP A 11 14.42 -3.50 2.40
C ASP A 11 15.50 -3.01 3.37
N GLY A 12 16.64 -3.69 3.35
CA GLY A 12 17.81 -3.30 4.11
C GLY A 12 18.68 -4.49 4.50
N VAL A 13 19.85 -4.16 5.05
CA VAL A 13 20.82 -5.16 5.54
C VAL A 13 21.22 -4.80 6.95
N ALA A 14 21.05 -5.75 7.87
CA ALA A 14 21.39 -5.59 9.27
C ALA A 14 22.25 -6.75 9.79
N ILE A 15 23.16 -6.44 10.70
CA ILE A 15 24.01 -7.40 11.41
C ILE A 15 23.94 -7.06 12.89
N GLY A 16 23.69 -8.01 13.74
CA GLY A 16 23.64 -7.78 15.19
C GLY A 16 23.21 -9.00 15.99
N PRO A 17 23.21 -8.84 17.33
CA PRO A 17 22.70 -9.87 18.21
C PRO A 17 21.19 -10.02 18.05
N VAL A 18 20.71 -11.26 18.16
CA VAL A 18 19.28 -11.55 18.10
C VAL A 18 18.65 -11.49 19.48
N LEU A 19 17.48 -10.84 19.56
CA LEU A 19 16.55 -10.96 20.66
C LEU A 19 15.40 -11.86 20.21
N VAL A 20 15.37 -13.08 20.75
CA VAL A 20 14.29 -14.03 20.46
C VAL A 20 13.09 -13.70 21.34
N TYR A 21 12.02 -13.23 20.71
CA TYR A 21 10.76 -12.99 21.38
C TYR A 21 9.83 -14.20 21.24
N ARG A 22 9.52 -14.80 22.37
CA ARG A 22 8.51 -15.83 22.51
C ARG A 22 7.47 -15.32 23.48
N PRO A 23 6.25 -14.99 23.04
CA PRO A 23 5.17 -14.65 23.96
C PRO A 23 5.05 -15.72 25.02
N ALA A 24 4.92 -15.32 26.28
CA ALA A 24 4.70 -16.29 27.36
C ALA A 24 3.44 -17.10 27.05
N GLU A 25 3.52 -18.43 27.13
CA GLU A 25 2.32 -19.27 27.06
C GLU A 25 1.34 -18.83 28.14
N LEU A 26 0.23 -18.28 27.72
CA LEU A 26 -0.84 -17.85 28.58
C LEU A 26 -1.58 -19.12 29.06
N THR A 27 -1.34 -19.53 30.29
CA THR A 27 -2.06 -20.67 30.88
C THR A 27 -3.49 -20.24 31.19
N VAL A 28 -4.44 -20.82 30.48
CA VAL A 28 -5.90 -20.67 30.67
C VAL A 28 -6.39 -21.73 31.63
N GLY A 29 -7.39 -21.40 32.45
CA GLY A 29 -8.05 -22.37 33.37
C GLY A 29 -7.48 -22.41 34.79
N GLN A 30 -6.46 -21.62 35.10
CA GLN A 30 -5.84 -21.60 36.42
C GLN A 30 -6.08 -20.32 37.24
N CYS A 31 -6.43 -19.22 36.58
CA CYS A 31 -6.52 -17.91 37.24
C CYS A 31 -7.76 -17.77 38.16
N PHE A 32 -8.82 -18.49 37.87
CA PHE A 32 -10.11 -18.33 38.54
C PHE A 32 -10.61 -19.59 39.24
N ALA A 33 -9.77 -20.61 39.42
CA ALA A 33 -10.13 -21.84 40.12
C ALA A 33 -10.54 -21.54 41.57
N GLY A 34 -11.77 -21.89 41.93
CA GLY A 34 -12.31 -21.69 43.28
C GLY A 34 -12.87 -20.29 43.60
N ILE A 35 -12.88 -19.39 42.63
CA ILE A 35 -13.46 -18.03 42.73
C ILE A 35 -14.95 -18.08 42.41
N SER A 36 -15.79 -17.40 43.21
CA SER A 36 -17.24 -17.37 42.98
C SER A 36 -17.59 -16.68 41.66
N VAL A 37 -18.71 -17.12 41.03
CA VAL A 37 -19.21 -16.54 39.78
C VAL A 37 -19.34 -15.01 39.85
N GLN A 38 -19.88 -14.50 40.94
CA GLN A 38 -20.05 -13.05 41.12
C GLN A 38 -18.72 -12.32 41.14
N GLN A 39 -17.70 -12.82 41.83
CA GLN A 39 -16.37 -12.23 41.86
C GLN A 39 -15.70 -12.32 40.49
N GLN A 40 -15.91 -13.40 39.74
CA GLN A 40 -15.39 -13.51 38.36
C GLN A 40 -15.98 -12.44 37.46
N LEU A 41 -17.29 -12.17 37.53
CA LEU A 41 -17.96 -11.14 36.73
C LEU A 41 -17.55 -9.71 37.11
N GLU A 42 -17.33 -9.44 38.38
CA GLU A 42 -16.80 -8.17 38.87
C GLU A 42 -15.34 -7.97 38.36
N THR A 43 -14.52 -9.01 38.45
CA THR A 43 -13.14 -9.00 37.93
C THR A 43 -13.10 -8.81 36.42
N TYR A 44 -14.03 -9.43 35.68
CA TYR A 44 -14.14 -9.25 34.22
C TYR A 44 -14.36 -7.79 33.84
N THR A 45 -15.23 -7.11 34.57
CA THR A 45 -15.47 -5.67 34.34
C THR A 45 -14.22 -4.82 34.58
N ASP A 46 -13.40 -5.14 35.61
CA ASP A 46 -12.13 -4.46 35.85
C ASP A 46 -11.09 -4.77 34.77
N ILE A 47 -11.01 -6.03 34.33
CA ILE A 47 -10.12 -6.46 33.23
C ILE A 47 -10.43 -5.70 31.94
N LYS A 48 -11.72 -5.62 31.54
CA LYS A 48 -12.16 -4.85 30.36
C LYS A 48 -11.75 -3.38 30.46
N ARG A 49 -12.01 -2.76 31.62
CA ARG A 49 -11.62 -1.36 31.85
C ARG A 49 -10.11 -1.16 31.70
N ARG A 50 -9.29 -2.04 32.31
CA ARG A 50 -7.83 -1.97 32.20
C ARG A 50 -7.36 -2.18 30.75
N ALA A 51 -7.97 -3.09 30.00
CA ALA A 51 -7.68 -3.30 28.58
C ALA A 51 -8.03 -2.05 27.74
N ALA A 52 -9.16 -1.41 28.00
CA ALA A 52 -9.54 -0.17 27.35
C ALA A 52 -8.61 0.99 27.67
N ASP A 53 -8.17 1.12 28.93
CA ASP A 53 -7.18 2.12 29.37
C ASP A 53 -5.82 1.93 28.66
N GLU A 54 -5.36 0.67 28.53
CA GLU A 54 -4.14 0.34 27.80
C GLU A 54 -4.23 0.67 26.30
N LEU A 55 -5.34 0.30 25.63
CA LEU A 55 -5.59 0.62 24.22
C LEU A 55 -5.62 2.12 23.98
N SER A 56 -6.30 2.86 24.86
CA SER A 56 -6.36 4.32 24.80
C SER A 56 -4.98 4.96 24.95
N ALA A 57 -4.13 4.44 25.87
CA ALA A 57 -2.77 4.90 26.05
C ALA A 57 -1.87 4.62 24.84
N LEU A 58 -2.03 3.46 24.19
CA LEU A 58 -1.31 3.11 22.95
C LEU A 58 -1.76 4.02 21.80
N LYS A 59 -3.08 4.21 21.63
CA LYS A 59 -3.64 5.14 20.63
C LYS A 59 -3.09 6.56 20.81
N ALA A 60 -3.03 7.07 22.05
CA ALA A 60 -2.51 8.40 22.34
C ALA A 60 -1.01 8.56 22.04
N LYS A 61 -0.20 7.51 22.25
CA LYS A 61 1.24 7.53 21.91
C LYS A 61 1.51 7.55 20.40
N LEU A 62 0.59 7.04 19.60
CA LEU A 62 0.74 6.89 18.14
C LEU A 62 0.05 8.02 17.36
N SER A 63 -0.89 8.75 17.99
CA SER A 63 -1.62 9.86 17.34
C SER A 63 -0.74 11.02 16.89
N ASP A 64 0.47 11.15 17.41
CA ASP A 64 1.43 12.20 17.03
C ASP A 64 2.25 11.89 15.76
N GLY A 65 1.99 10.78 15.04
CA GLY A 65 2.76 10.46 13.84
C GLY A 65 2.28 9.33 12.95
N ASN A 66 1.21 8.60 13.29
CA ASN A 66 0.82 7.44 12.48
C ASN A 66 -0.69 7.11 12.60
N ALA A 67 -1.52 7.77 11.77
CA ALA A 67 -2.97 7.63 11.79
C ALA A 67 -3.45 6.19 11.48
N GLU A 68 -2.74 5.45 10.61
CA GLU A 68 -3.09 4.05 10.29
C GLU A 68 -2.90 3.13 11.50
N GLN A 69 -1.82 3.31 12.26
CA GLN A 69 -1.60 2.53 13.48
C GLN A 69 -2.60 2.88 14.59
N ALA A 70 -2.99 4.15 14.69
CA ALA A 70 -4.03 4.56 15.64
C ALA A 70 -5.39 3.92 15.32
N ALA A 71 -5.73 3.75 14.03
CA ALA A 71 -6.96 3.11 13.58
C ALA A 71 -7.03 1.61 13.97
N ILE A 72 -5.89 0.91 14.04
CA ILE A 72 -5.85 -0.48 14.50
C ILE A 72 -6.33 -0.58 15.96
N PHE A 73 -5.86 0.32 16.83
CA PHE A 73 -6.26 0.31 18.24
C PHE A 73 -7.70 0.81 18.45
N GLU A 74 -8.25 1.59 17.54
CA GLU A 74 -9.67 1.91 17.49
C GLU A 74 -10.51 0.67 17.18
N ALA A 75 -10.10 -0.11 16.19
CA ALA A 75 -10.72 -1.38 15.87
C ALA A 75 -10.61 -2.41 17.02
N HIS A 76 -9.49 -2.45 17.75
CA HIS A 76 -9.36 -3.29 18.96
C HIS A 76 -10.31 -2.84 20.06
N GLN A 77 -10.58 -1.54 20.18
CA GLN A 77 -11.53 -1.01 21.13
C GLN A 77 -12.96 -1.41 20.78
N ASP A 78 -13.33 -1.36 19.49
CA ASP A 78 -14.62 -1.82 18.99
C ASP A 78 -14.82 -3.32 19.25
N ILE A 79 -13.79 -4.15 19.05
CA ILE A 79 -13.80 -5.59 19.37
C ILE A 79 -13.98 -5.81 20.89
N LEU A 80 -13.28 -5.04 21.72
CA LEU A 80 -13.38 -5.14 23.17
C LEU A 80 -14.78 -4.76 23.68
N ASP A 81 -15.46 -3.83 23.00
CA ASP A 81 -16.78 -3.30 23.34
C ASP A 81 -17.93 -4.07 22.67
N ASP A 82 -17.61 -5.16 21.92
CA ASP A 82 -18.64 -5.99 21.27
C ASP A 82 -19.59 -6.62 22.29
N VAL A 83 -20.87 -6.26 22.17
CA VAL A 83 -21.92 -6.64 23.10
C VAL A 83 -22.22 -8.15 23.04
N VAL A 84 -22.12 -8.74 21.84
CA VAL A 84 -22.45 -10.17 21.64
C VAL A 84 -21.40 -11.04 22.31
N MET A 85 -20.12 -10.74 22.09
CA MET A 85 -19.02 -11.44 22.73
C MET A 85 -19.04 -11.27 24.26
N ASP A 86 -19.37 -10.07 24.74
CA ASP A 86 -19.49 -9.78 26.18
C ASP A 86 -20.62 -10.61 26.83
N ASP A 87 -21.79 -10.67 26.21
CA ASP A 87 -22.94 -11.45 26.71
C ASP A 87 -22.68 -12.96 26.69
N GLU A 88 -22.00 -13.49 25.67
CA GLU A 88 -21.62 -14.90 25.61
C GLU A 88 -20.64 -15.26 26.74
N ILE A 89 -19.62 -14.46 27.00
CA ILE A 89 -18.66 -14.67 28.09
C ILE A 89 -19.40 -14.65 29.44
N ARG A 90 -20.24 -13.64 29.68
CA ARG A 90 -21.01 -13.53 30.93
C ARG A 90 -21.95 -14.69 31.12
N THR A 91 -22.54 -15.20 30.06
CA THR A 91 -23.45 -16.37 30.11
C THR A 91 -22.67 -17.63 30.46
N MET A 92 -21.51 -17.89 29.83
CA MET A 92 -20.66 -19.05 30.14
C MET A 92 -20.17 -19.05 31.60
N VAL A 93 -19.77 -17.88 32.10
CA VAL A 93 -19.35 -17.75 33.50
C VAL A 93 -20.51 -17.90 34.45
N SER A 94 -21.68 -17.34 34.15
CA SER A 94 -22.88 -17.38 35.00
C SER A 94 -23.50 -18.78 35.09
N SER A 95 -23.42 -19.56 34.00
CA SER A 95 -23.88 -20.98 34.02
C SER A 95 -22.90 -21.89 34.78
N GLY A 96 -21.66 -21.42 35.02
CA GLY A 96 -20.62 -22.24 35.64
C GLY A 96 -19.97 -23.24 34.69
N ASP A 97 -20.22 -23.11 33.39
CA ASP A 97 -19.68 -24.00 32.36
C ASP A 97 -18.16 -23.88 32.24
N LYS A 98 -17.64 -22.65 32.37
CA LYS A 98 -16.20 -22.34 32.27
C LYS A 98 -15.81 -21.24 33.26
N PRO A 99 -14.59 -21.28 33.82
CA PRO A 99 -13.99 -20.13 34.52
C PRO A 99 -13.77 -18.99 33.55
N LEU A 100 -13.63 -17.77 34.07
CA LEU A 100 -13.60 -16.53 33.27
C LEU A 100 -12.49 -16.52 32.18
N ASP A 101 -11.29 -16.94 32.50
CA ASP A 101 -10.15 -16.97 31.55
C ASP A 101 -10.40 -17.99 30.42
N GLU A 102 -11.01 -19.14 30.70
CA GLU A 102 -11.43 -20.09 29.67
C GLU A 102 -12.60 -19.57 28.84
N ALA A 103 -13.57 -18.88 29.44
CA ALA A 103 -14.71 -18.32 28.75
C ALA A 103 -14.26 -17.24 27.77
N ILE A 104 -13.37 -16.32 28.19
CA ILE A 104 -12.76 -15.31 27.32
C ILE A 104 -12.05 -15.99 26.15
N SER A 105 -11.13 -16.92 26.42
CA SER A 105 -10.37 -17.62 25.38
C SER A 105 -11.28 -18.37 24.41
N CYS A 106 -12.34 -19.01 24.90
CA CYS A 106 -13.27 -19.77 24.07
C CYS A 106 -14.04 -18.89 23.09
N VAL A 107 -14.63 -17.79 23.57
CA VAL A 107 -15.43 -16.89 22.73
C VAL A 107 -14.55 -16.19 21.70
N TYR A 108 -13.47 -15.55 22.10
CA TYR A 108 -12.60 -14.83 21.18
C TYR A 108 -11.99 -15.75 20.12
N ASN A 109 -11.49 -16.94 20.50
CA ASN A 109 -10.93 -17.89 19.52
C ASN A 109 -12.00 -18.45 18.57
N GLN A 110 -13.25 -18.60 19.01
CA GLN A 110 -14.35 -18.98 18.13
C GLN A 110 -14.61 -17.93 17.05
N TYR A 111 -14.67 -16.65 17.41
CA TYR A 111 -14.86 -15.57 16.44
C TYR A 111 -13.65 -15.37 15.54
N ALA A 112 -12.44 -15.49 16.07
CA ALA A 112 -11.22 -15.47 15.25
C ALA A 112 -11.20 -16.60 14.22
N ALA A 113 -11.55 -17.83 14.60
CA ALA A 113 -11.62 -18.97 13.69
C ALA A 113 -12.68 -18.79 12.59
N ILE A 114 -13.82 -18.17 12.91
CA ILE A 114 -14.87 -17.85 11.92
C ILE A 114 -14.32 -16.87 10.88
N MET A 115 -13.64 -15.79 11.33
CA MET A 115 -13.05 -14.79 10.44
C MET A 115 -11.94 -15.39 9.57
N ASP A 116 -11.03 -16.18 10.14
CA ASP A 116 -9.94 -16.82 9.38
C ASP A 116 -10.49 -17.80 8.31
N GLY A 117 -11.60 -18.48 8.62
CA GLY A 117 -12.28 -19.41 7.71
C GLY A 117 -12.96 -18.76 6.50
N MET A 118 -13.14 -17.45 6.47
CA MET A 118 -13.78 -16.74 5.35
C MET A 118 -12.87 -16.57 4.11
N GLY A 119 -11.57 -16.88 4.24
CA GLY A 119 -10.65 -16.96 3.09
C GLY A 119 -10.15 -15.63 2.52
N ASP A 120 -10.79 -14.51 2.82
CA ASP A 120 -10.40 -13.17 2.39
C ASP A 120 -9.27 -12.61 3.29
N PRO A 121 -8.22 -12.00 2.73
CA PRO A 121 -7.13 -11.39 3.48
C PRO A 121 -7.58 -10.40 4.56
N VAL A 122 -8.62 -9.60 4.31
CA VAL A 122 -9.16 -8.63 5.27
C VAL A 122 -9.72 -9.31 6.52
N PHE A 123 -10.45 -10.41 6.34
CA PHE A 123 -10.98 -11.19 7.48
C PHE A 123 -9.89 -11.93 8.25
N LYS A 124 -8.81 -12.35 7.58
CA LYS A 124 -7.63 -12.92 8.25
C LYS A 124 -6.89 -11.90 9.12
N GLU A 125 -6.81 -10.65 8.67
CA GLU A 125 -6.27 -9.57 9.52
C GLU A 125 -7.18 -9.30 10.72
N ARG A 126 -8.50 -9.27 10.53
CA ARG A 126 -9.47 -9.14 11.62
C ARG A 126 -9.41 -10.28 12.63
N ALA A 127 -9.14 -11.51 12.16
CA ALA A 127 -8.91 -12.63 13.07
C ALA A 127 -7.72 -12.38 14.01
N LYS A 128 -6.63 -11.80 13.49
CA LYS A 128 -5.46 -11.42 14.30
C LYS A 128 -5.76 -10.29 15.29
N ASP A 129 -6.58 -9.32 14.90
CA ASP A 129 -7.03 -8.26 15.82
C ASP A 129 -7.81 -8.85 17.01
N ILE A 130 -8.70 -9.81 16.73
CA ILE A 130 -9.46 -10.55 17.77
C ILE A 130 -8.50 -11.35 18.67
N GLU A 131 -7.50 -12.02 18.11
CA GLU A 131 -6.48 -12.76 18.86
C GLU A 131 -5.63 -11.82 19.76
N ASP A 132 -5.30 -10.61 19.29
CA ASP A 132 -4.55 -9.62 20.09
C ASP A 132 -5.39 -9.15 21.29
N VAL A 133 -6.66 -8.80 21.08
CA VAL A 133 -7.57 -8.41 22.18
C VAL A 133 -7.74 -9.56 23.18
N CYS A 134 -7.90 -10.81 22.71
CA CYS A 134 -7.95 -12.00 23.55
C CYS A 134 -6.69 -12.12 24.40
N SER A 135 -5.52 -12.08 23.78
CA SER A 135 -4.22 -12.20 24.43
C SER A 135 -4.03 -11.13 25.50
N ARG A 136 -4.46 -9.90 25.24
CA ARG A 136 -4.45 -8.79 26.18
C ARG A 136 -5.32 -9.08 27.41
N LEU A 137 -6.56 -9.53 27.20
CA LEU A 137 -7.48 -9.86 28.28
C LEU A 137 -6.91 -10.97 29.16
N ILE A 138 -6.40 -12.06 28.57
CA ILE A 138 -5.82 -13.20 29.30
C ILE A 138 -4.55 -12.79 30.04
N ARG A 139 -3.71 -11.92 29.44
CA ARG A 139 -2.53 -11.35 30.10
C ARG A 139 -2.92 -10.57 31.35
N ILE A 140 -3.92 -9.71 31.25
CA ILE A 140 -4.43 -8.94 32.41
C ILE A 140 -5.01 -9.88 33.47
N CYS A 141 -5.74 -10.94 33.08
CA CYS A 141 -6.24 -11.99 33.97
C CYS A 141 -5.13 -12.68 34.75
N SER A 142 -4.05 -13.04 34.06
CA SER A 142 -2.94 -13.80 34.67
C SER A 142 -2.00 -12.93 35.52
N GLY A 143 -2.10 -11.61 35.42
CA GLY A 143 -1.18 -10.68 36.08
C GLY A 143 0.28 -10.83 35.63
N LYS A 144 0.53 -11.56 34.54
CA LYS A 144 1.86 -11.72 33.96
C LYS A 144 2.16 -10.57 33.02
N ASP A 145 3.31 -9.97 33.19
CA ASP A 145 3.81 -8.98 32.26
C ASP A 145 4.39 -9.74 31.04
N ALA A 146 3.60 -9.83 29.98
CA ALA A 146 3.98 -10.46 28.73
C ALA A 146 4.39 -9.39 27.69
N SER A 147 4.75 -8.19 28.14
CA SER A 147 5.31 -7.16 27.27
C SER A 147 6.65 -7.63 26.70
N LEU A 148 6.98 -7.13 25.52
CA LEU A 148 8.31 -7.31 24.93
C LEU A 148 9.38 -6.97 25.98
N PRO A 149 10.42 -7.81 26.14
CA PRO A 149 11.48 -7.53 27.09
C PRO A 149 12.16 -6.21 26.73
N GLU A 150 12.60 -5.46 27.74
CA GLU A 150 13.34 -4.22 27.54
C GLU A 150 14.61 -4.51 26.72
N ILE A 151 14.70 -3.89 25.55
CA ILE A 151 15.84 -4.05 24.64
C ILE A 151 16.96 -3.15 25.14
N LYS A 152 18.02 -3.75 25.68
CA LYS A 152 19.13 -3.02 26.32
C LYS A 152 20.22 -2.59 25.34
N GLU A 153 20.32 -3.26 24.20
CA GLU A 153 21.28 -2.96 23.14
C GLU A 153 20.62 -3.15 21.76
N PRO A 154 21.08 -2.45 20.71
CA PRO A 154 20.52 -2.60 19.39
C PRO A 154 20.56 -4.06 18.93
N SER A 155 19.38 -4.65 18.64
CA SER A 155 19.22 -6.08 18.39
C SER A 155 18.31 -6.36 17.21
N ILE A 156 18.46 -7.53 16.61
CA ILE A 156 17.55 -8.09 15.63
C ILE A 156 16.42 -8.77 16.40
N LEU A 157 15.19 -8.33 16.20
CA LEU A 157 14.01 -8.92 16.83
C LEU A 157 13.54 -10.13 16.02
N ALA A 158 13.59 -11.31 16.62
CA ALA A 158 13.14 -12.57 16.01
C ALA A 158 11.90 -13.09 16.76
N ALA A 159 10.80 -13.34 16.04
CA ALA A 159 9.55 -13.81 16.61
C ALA A 159 8.84 -14.82 15.69
N ALA A 160 7.91 -15.60 16.22
CA ALA A 160 7.04 -16.45 15.40
C ALA A 160 6.07 -15.60 14.56
N ASP A 161 5.44 -14.62 15.17
CA ASP A 161 4.68 -13.53 14.58
C ASP A 161 4.70 -12.35 15.57
N LEU A 162 4.36 -11.16 15.13
CA LEU A 162 4.25 -9.97 15.98
C LEU A 162 2.83 -9.40 15.89
N LEU A 163 2.22 -9.24 17.04
CA LEU A 163 0.91 -8.61 17.15
C LEU A 163 1.04 -7.07 17.09
N PRO A 164 -0.02 -6.35 16.70
CA PRO A 164 -0.02 -4.88 16.71
C PRO A 164 0.41 -4.27 18.04
N SER A 165 -0.01 -4.86 19.15
CA SER A 165 0.36 -4.42 20.50
C SER A 165 1.83 -4.61 20.83
N ASP A 166 2.47 -5.67 20.31
CA ASP A 166 3.91 -5.89 20.48
C ASP A 166 4.71 -4.80 19.79
N THR A 167 4.30 -4.48 18.58
CA THR A 167 5.01 -3.53 17.71
C THR A 167 4.85 -2.07 18.15
N ALA A 168 3.71 -1.69 18.74
CA ALA A 168 3.45 -0.35 19.26
C ALA A 168 4.35 0.06 20.44
N SER A 169 4.91 -0.93 21.15
CA SER A 169 5.81 -0.71 22.30
C SER A 169 7.29 -0.66 21.90
N LEU A 170 7.63 -0.93 20.64
CA LEU A 170 9.00 -1.02 20.16
C LEU A 170 9.71 0.33 20.18
N ASN A 171 10.90 0.36 20.78
CA ASN A 171 11.83 1.47 20.60
C ASN A 171 12.60 1.27 19.28
N ARG A 172 12.17 1.97 18.20
CA ARG A 172 12.73 1.87 16.86
C ARG A 172 14.25 2.01 16.80
N ASN A 173 14.85 2.79 17.71
CA ASN A 173 16.29 3.02 17.72
C ASN A 173 17.09 1.82 18.24
N MET A 174 16.41 0.86 18.85
CA MET A 174 16.99 -0.35 19.42
C MET A 174 16.74 -1.60 18.57
N ILE A 175 16.01 -1.46 17.44
CA ILE A 175 15.73 -2.55 16.52
C ILE A 175 16.59 -2.40 15.27
N LEU A 176 17.46 -3.36 15.01
CA LEU A 176 18.31 -3.41 13.83
C LEU A 176 17.57 -4.02 12.62
N ALA A 177 16.77 -5.05 12.86
CA ALA A 177 15.90 -5.71 11.89
C ALA A 177 14.80 -6.48 12.60
N ILE A 178 13.74 -6.83 11.85
CA ILE A 178 12.65 -7.72 12.29
C ILE A 178 12.69 -8.98 11.45
N VAL A 179 12.60 -10.15 12.09
CA VAL A 179 12.53 -11.45 11.42
C VAL A 179 11.40 -12.27 12.00
N THR A 180 10.46 -12.76 11.15
CA THR A 180 9.34 -13.57 11.62
C THR A 180 9.22 -14.91 10.89
N GLU A 181 8.78 -15.96 11.62
CA GLU A 181 8.50 -17.28 11.03
C GLU A 181 7.31 -17.24 10.09
N LYS A 182 6.30 -16.40 10.42
CA LYS A 182 5.05 -16.22 9.67
C LYS A 182 4.96 -14.79 9.13
N GLY A 183 3.96 -14.54 8.29
CA GLY A 183 3.68 -13.22 7.75
C GLY A 183 4.13 -13.05 6.30
N GLY A 184 3.65 -12.00 5.68
CA GLY A 184 3.96 -11.62 4.31
C GLY A 184 4.01 -10.10 4.16
N GLN A 185 4.11 -9.61 2.93
CA GLN A 185 4.29 -8.18 2.62
C GLN A 185 3.16 -7.27 3.11
N THR A 186 1.98 -7.82 3.36
CA THR A 186 0.80 -7.10 3.88
C THR A 186 0.63 -7.22 5.39
N SER A 187 1.46 -8.01 6.08
CA SER A 187 1.36 -8.20 7.54
C SER A 187 1.64 -6.92 8.32
N HIS A 188 1.08 -6.80 9.53
CA HIS A 188 1.34 -5.68 10.44
C HIS A 188 2.84 -5.44 10.68
N SER A 189 3.62 -6.52 10.84
CA SER A 189 5.07 -6.44 10.98
C SER A 189 5.76 -5.78 9.78
N ALA A 190 5.28 -6.06 8.55
CA ALA A 190 5.79 -5.44 7.33
C ALA A 190 5.46 -3.94 7.25
N ILE A 191 4.22 -3.59 7.57
CA ILE A 191 3.74 -2.19 7.55
C ILE A 191 4.55 -1.35 8.52
N ILE A 192 4.71 -1.83 9.75
CA ILE A 192 5.46 -1.13 10.80
C ILE A 192 6.95 -1.03 10.46
N ALA A 193 7.57 -2.13 9.99
CA ALA A 193 8.96 -2.11 9.60
C ALA A 193 9.23 -1.06 8.50
N ARG A 194 8.35 -0.98 7.50
CA ARG A 194 8.42 0.04 6.44
C ARG A 194 8.25 1.45 6.97
N SER A 195 7.27 1.68 7.85
CA SER A 195 7.04 3.01 8.41
C SER A 195 8.21 3.52 9.26
N TYR A 196 8.94 2.60 9.89
CA TYR A 196 10.13 2.92 10.70
C TYR A 196 11.45 2.85 9.90
N GLY A 197 11.42 2.40 8.64
CA GLY A 197 12.62 2.19 7.84
C GLY A 197 13.55 1.09 8.39
N ILE A 198 12.98 0.09 9.06
CA ILE A 198 13.70 -1.03 9.68
C ILE A 198 13.69 -2.21 8.69
N PRO A 199 14.84 -2.84 8.38
CA PRO A 199 14.87 -4.05 7.58
C PRO A 199 13.97 -5.14 8.16
N ALA A 200 13.14 -5.80 7.33
CA ALA A 200 12.26 -6.87 7.79
C ALA A 200 12.23 -8.04 6.83
N LEU A 201 12.45 -9.23 7.38
CA LEU A 201 12.38 -10.50 6.68
C LEU A 201 11.28 -11.36 7.31
N LEU A 202 10.29 -11.74 6.52
CA LEU A 202 9.05 -12.36 6.99
C LEU A 202 8.85 -13.73 6.34
N GLY A 203 8.07 -14.59 7.00
CA GLY A 203 7.76 -15.91 6.46
C GLY A 203 8.97 -16.83 6.32
N VAL A 204 9.98 -16.69 7.19
CA VAL A 204 11.24 -17.44 7.13
C VAL A 204 11.05 -18.93 7.47
N GLY A 205 9.88 -19.32 8.03
CA GLY A 205 9.65 -20.68 8.51
C GLY A 205 10.23 -20.89 9.92
N ALA A 206 10.30 -22.13 10.36
CA ALA A 206 10.59 -22.49 11.75
C ALA A 206 12.09 -22.31 12.11
N PHE A 207 12.62 -21.10 12.00
CA PHE A 207 14.04 -20.81 12.30
C PHE A 207 14.32 -20.55 13.78
N LEU A 208 13.32 -20.17 14.57
CA LEU A 208 13.49 -19.82 15.99
C LEU A 208 14.02 -20.98 16.86
N ASN A 209 13.83 -22.22 16.42
CA ASN A 209 14.35 -23.39 17.10
C ASN A 209 15.83 -23.67 16.79
N GLU A 210 16.39 -22.91 15.85
CA GLU A 210 17.75 -23.11 15.35
C GLU A 210 18.68 -21.95 15.71
N ILE A 211 18.17 -20.96 16.48
CA ILE A 211 18.92 -19.80 16.94
C ILE A 211 18.81 -19.63 18.44
N ASP A 212 19.87 -19.12 19.06
CA ASP A 212 19.93 -18.80 20.48
C ASP A 212 19.92 -17.29 20.71
N ASN A 213 19.32 -16.85 21.83
CA ASN A 213 19.26 -15.44 22.18
C ASN A 213 20.68 -14.84 22.37
N GLY A 214 20.92 -13.67 21.78
CA GLY A 214 22.25 -13.02 21.77
C GLY A 214 23.19 -13.50 20.66
N GLN A 215 22.83 -14.51 19.88
CA GLN A 215 23.59 -14.97 18.72
C GLN A 215 23.65 -13.90 17.64
N THR A 216 24.78 -13.76 16.94
CA THR A 216 24.89 -12.83 15.82
C THR A 216 24.19 -13.38 14.58
N LEU A 217 23.30 -12.57 14.02
CA LEU A 217 22.61 -12.84 12.75
C LEU A 217 22.99 -11.79 11.70
N VAL A 218 22.90 -12.20 10.44
CA VAL A 218 22.83 -11.33 9.26
C VAL A 218 21.42 -11.42 8.69
N VAL A 219 20.76 -10.26 8.53
CA VAL A 219 19.47 -10.14 7.85
C VAL A 219 19.68 -9.32 6.60
N ASP A 220 19.48 -9.95 5.45
CA ASP A 220 19.45 -9.29 4.15
C ASP A 220 18.03 -9.33 3.61
N ALA A 221 17.27 -8.32 3.95
CA ALA A 221 15.88 -8.22 3.49
C ALA A 221 15.78 -7.87 1.99
N CYS A 222 16.83 -7.33 1.37
CA CYS A 222 16.84 -7.06 -0.07
C CYS A 222 16.86 -8.34 -0.90
N ASP A 223 17.69 -9.33 -0.47
CA ASP A 223 17.83 -10.61 -1.17
C ASP A 223 16.99 -11.73 -0.54
N GLY A 224 16.26 -11.42 0.56
CA GLY A 224 15.40 -12.39 1.23
C GLY A 224 16.15 -13.43 2.04
N VAL A 225 17.33 -13.11 2.62
CA VAL A 225 18.24 -14.06 3.27
C VAL A 225 18.45 -13.76 4.75
N LEU A 226 18.36 -14.79 5.58
CA LEU A 226 18.76 -14.78 6.99
C LEU A 226 19.94 -15.74 7.17
N ILE A 227 21.05 -15.29 7.76
CA ILE A 227 22.21 -16.13 8.06
C ILE A 227 22.42 -16.17 9.58
N ALA A 228 22.38 -17.38 10.12
CA ALA A 228 22.75 -17.67 11.49
C ALA A 228 24.18 -18.21 11.57
N GLU A 229 24.92 -17.79 12.60
CA GLU A 229 26.34 -18.12 12.80
C GLU A 229 27.20 -17.76 11.56
N PRO A 230 27.19 -16.51 11.09
CA PRO A 230 28.03 -16.09 9.98
C PRO A 230 29.52 -16.23 10.36
N ASP A 231 30.32 -16.70 9.42
CA ASP A 231 31.77 -16.68 9.55
C ASP A 231 32.36 -15.27 9.31
N ALA A 232 33.62 -15.08 9.61
CA ALA A 232 34.25 -13.75 9.49
C ALA A 232 34.22 -13.20 8.06
N PRO A 233 34.49 -13.98 6.98
CA PRO A 233 34.34 -13.48 5.61
C PRO A 233 32.93 -13.05 5.26
N THR A 234 31.91 -13.78 5.73
CA THR A 234 30.50 -13.45 5.54
C THR A 234 30.15 -12.15 6.27
N LEU A 235 30.59 -11.99 7.51
CA LEU A 235 30.38 -10.74 8.27
C LEU A 235 31.00 -9.54 7.57
N ASP A 236 32.22 -9.64 7.07
CA ASP A 236 32.90 -8.57 6.36
C ASP A 236 32.14 -8.18 5.08
N ALA A 237 31.73 -9.16 4.27
CA ALA A 237 30.97 -8.93 3.05
C ALA A 237 29.62 -8.24 3.31
N TYR A 238 28.89 -8.69 4.32
CA TYR A 238 27.59 -8.08 4.66
C TYR A 238 27.74 -6.75 5.41
N ALA A 239 28.84 -6.51 6.12
CA ALA A 239 29.15 -5.19 6.67
C ALA A 239 29.38 -4.15 5.56
N GLU A 240 30.14 -4.51 4.52
CA GLU A 240 30.29 -3.67 3.33
C GLU A 240 28.95 -3.42 2.62
N LYS A 241 28.13 -4.47 2.43
CA LYS A 241 26.80 -4.38 1.81
C LYS A 241 25.87 -3.45 2.63
N SER A 242 25.86 -3.60 3.96
CA SER A 242 25.08 -2.74 4.87
C SER A 242 25.52 -1.27 4.81
N ALA A 243 26.85 -1.03 4.82
CA ALA A 243 27.39 0.33 4.71
C ALA A 243 27.05 0.97 3.36
N ALA A 244 27.14 0.21 2.26
CA ALA A 244 26.75 0.66 0.93
C ALA A 244 25.24 0.98 0.86
N PHE A 245 24.39 0.14 1.46
CA PHE A 245 22.95 0.37 1.53
C PHE A 245 22.60 1.65 2.30
N ARG A 246 23.21 1.86 3.47
CA ARG A 246 23.01 3.09 4.27
C ARG A 246 23.48 4.34 3.52
N LYS A 247 24.69 4.28 2.94
CA LYS A 247 25.22 5.38 2.15
C LYS A 247 24.29 5.72 0.98
N ARG A 248 23.73 4.71 0.34
CA ARG A 248 22.77 4.88 -0.75
C ARG A 248 21.46 5.52 -0.28
N ALA A 249 20.92 5.10 0.88
CA ALA A 249 19.74 5.73 1.49
C ALA A 249 19.99 7.19 1.84
N GLU A 250 21.18 7.53 2.38
CA GLU A 250 21.57 8.91 2.66
C GLU A 250 21.70 9.75 1.37
N ILE A 251 22.26 9.18 0.31
CA ILE A 251 22.37 9.87 -0.99
C ILE A 251 20.98 10.10 -1.57
N THR A 252 20.10 9.09 -1.58
CA THR A 252 18.73 9.24 -2.07
C THR A 252 17.92 10.26 -1.27
N ALA A 253 18.07 10.30 0.05
CA ALA A 253 17.40 11.31 0.88
C ALA A 253 17.79 12.74 0.49
N LYS A 254 19.04 12.98 0.02
CA LYS A 254 19.49 14.29 -0.46
C LYS A 254 18.77 14.77 -1.73
N TYR A 255 18.10 13.86 -2.46
CA TYR A 255 17.36 14.22 -3.67
C TYR A 255 15.88 14.52 -3.39
N LEU A 256 15.33 14.25 -2.19
CA LEU A 256 13.93 14.49 -1.90
C LEU A 256 13.53 15.95 -2.14
N ASP A 257 14.35 16.90 -1.65
CA ASP A 257 14.12 18.35 -1.76
C ASP A 257 14.51 18.95 -3.11
N LYS A 258 15.10 18.16 -4.01
CA LYS A 258 15.55 18.68 -5.32
C LYS A 258 14.46 18.54 -6.37
N ASP A 259 14.49 19.44 -7.34
CA ASP A 259 13.73 19.26 -8.57
C ASP A 259 14.28 18.05 -9.36
N ALA A 260 13.40 17.37 -10.09
CA ALA A 260 13.81 16.30 -10.98
C ALA A 260 14.34 16.89 -12.29
N VAL A 261 15.65 17.10 -12.33
CA VAL A 261 16.35 17.71 -13.48
C VAL A 261 17.41 16.74 -13.98
N MET A 262 17.38 16.46 -15.27
CA MET A 262 18.38 15.62 -15.93
C MET A 262 19.74 16.34 -16.01
N ARG A 263 20.79 15.60 -16.33
CA ARG A 263 22.18 16.14 -16.39
C ARG A 263 22.35 17.32 -17.38
N ASP A 264 21.52 17.37 -18.42
CA ASP A 264 21.49 18.44 -19.41
C ASP A 264 20.58 19.62 -19.07
N GLY A 265 19.96 19.62 -17.90
CA GLY A 265 19.03 20.66 -17.45
C GLY A 265 17.57 20.43 -17.82
N THR A 266 17.23 19.33 -18.49
CA THR A 266 15.82 19.01 -18.81
C THR A 266 15.06 18.66 -17.55
N ARG A 267 13.96 19.38 -17.27
CA ARG A 267 13.07 19.13 -16.13
C ARG A 267 12.05 18.05 -16.47
N ILE A 268 11.82 17.17 -15.51
CA ILE A 268 10.80 16.11 -15.55
C ILE A 268 9.86 16.33 -14.38
N ASP A 269 8.55 16.34 -14.61
CA ASP A 269 7.55 16.45 -13.54
C ASP A 269 7.41 15.10 -12.85
N LEU A 270 7.65 15.07 -11.54
CA LEU A 270 7.38 13.89 -10.71
C LEU A 270 6.19 14.15 -9.81
N THR A 271 5.17 13.29 -9.94
CA THR A 271 3.90 13.41 -9.24
C THR A 271 3.65 12.20 -8.35
N LEU A 272 2.75 12.33 -7.38
CA LEU A 272 2.43 11.27 -6.45
C LEU A 272 1.25 10.41 -6.91
N ASN A 273 1.33 9.13 -6.58
CA ASN A 273 0.17 8.25 -6.50
C ASN A 273 -0.32 8.28 -5.06
N ILE A 274 -1.55 8.72 -4.83
CA ILE A 274 -2.18 8.75 -3.52
C ILE A 274 -3.46 7.92 -3.51
N ALA A 275 -3.78 7.37 -2.35
CA ALA A 275 -4.93 6.50 -2.15
C ALA A 275 -5.98 7.16 -1.27
N SER A 276 -5.63 7.42 -0.02
CA SER A 276 -6.56 7.89 1.00
C SER A 276 -6.57 9.41 1.17
N GLY A 277 -5.52 10.11 0.71
CA GLY A 277 -5.26 11.52 1.07
C GLY A 277 -5.07 11.65 2.59
N SER A 278 -4.37 10.70 3.21
CA SER A 278 -3.95 10.77 4.61
C SER A 278 -2.93 11.88 4.82
N GLU A 279 -2.69 12.25 6.08
CA GLU A 279 -1.70 13.28 6.41
C GLU A 279 -0.30 12.88 5.94
N ASP A 280 0.04 11.60 6.07
CA ASP A 280 1.32 11.06 5.62
C ASP A 280 1.50 11.18 4.11
N GLU A 281 0.47 10.85 3.31
CA GLU A 281 0.51 11.05 1.85
C GLU A 281 0.62 12.54 1.48
N LEU A 282 -0.14 13.40 2.17
CA LEU A 282 -0.17 14.85 1.91
C LEU A 282 1.10 15.57 2.37
N ALA A 283 1.84 15.05 3.35
CA ALA A 283 3.12 15.59 3.79
C ALA A 283 4.15 15.69 2.65
N TYR A 284 4.04 14.81 1.65
CA TYR A 284 4.91 14.83 0.47
C TYR A 284 4.50 15.82 -0.62
N ALA A 285 3.40 16.57 -0.44
CA ALA A 285 2.92 17.53 -1.44
C ALA A 285 3.97 18.60 -1.81
N GLN A 286 4.83 18.99 -0.86
CA GLN A 286 5.91 19.95 -1.10
C GLN A 286 7.02 19.42 -2.01
N PHE A 287 7.26 18.10 -2.04
CA PHE A 287 8.37 17.44 -2.76
C PHE A 287 8.01 16.94 -4.15
N ALA A 288 6.75 17.05 -4.55
CA ALA A 288 6.22 16.57 -5.83
C ALA A 288 5.58 17.70 -6.63
N ASP A 289 5.50 17.52 -7.96
CA ASP A 289 4.90 18.49 -8.90
C ASP A 289 3.37 18.37 -8.98
N GLY A 290 2.75 17.54 -8.17
CA GLY A 290 1.30 17.33 -8.09
C GLY A 290 0.91 15.90 -7.77
N VAL A 291 -0.35 15.55 -8.03
CA VAL A 291 -0.88 14.19 -7.95
C VAL A 291 -1.12 13.68 -9.36
N GLY A 292 -0.42 12.61 -9.75
CA GLY A 292 -0.61 11.98 -11.05
C GLY A 292 -1.66 10.88 -11.06
N LEU A 293 -2.00 10.37 -9.86
CA LEU A 293 -3.07 9.41 -9.66
C LEU A 293 -3.65 9.53 -8.25
N PHE A 294 -4.85 10.08 -8.13
CA PHE A 294 -5.66 9.95 -6.93
C PHE A 294 -6.65 8.79 -7.11
N ARG A 295 -6.48 7.73 -6.34
CA ARG A 295 -7.28 6.50 -6.39
C ARG A 295 -8.53 6.69 -5.53
N THR A 296 -9.67 6.97 -6.17
CA THR A 296 -10.93 7.26 -5.47
C THR A 296 -11.65 6.02 -4.95
N GLU A 297 -11.27 4.82 -5.40
CA GLU A 297 -11.87 3.56 -4.96
C GLU A 297 -11.75 3.31 -3.46
N PHE A 298 -10.72 3.82 -2.80
CA PHE A 298 -10.55 3.70 -1.35
C PHE A 298 -11.68 4.38 -0.53
N LEU A 299 -12.42 5.32 -1.14
CA LEU A 299 -13.62 5.89 -0.52
C LEU A 299 -14.81 4.93 -0.47
N PHE A 300 -14.81 3.89 -1.30
CA PHE A 300 -15.88 2.93 -1.45
C PHE A 300 -15.55 1.60 -0.77
N MET A 301 -14.28 1.30 -0.55
CA MET A 301 -13.83 0.04 0.04
C MET A 301 -14.14 -0.03 1.54
N GLY A 302 -14.48 -1.26 2.01
CA GLY A 302 -14.72 -1.52 3.43
C GLY A 302 -16.00 -0.92 4.01
N ARG A 303 -16.93 -0.42 3.18
CA ARG A 303 -18.18 0.23 3.59
C ARG A 303 -19.40 -0.59 3.18
N ALA A 304 -20.45 -0.53 4.00
CA ALA A 304 -21.75 -1.10 3.67
C ALA A 304 -22.57 -0.19 2.73
N ASP A 305 -22.39 1.14 2.84
CA ASP A 305 -23.14 2.16 2.09
C ASP A 305 -22.23 2.93 1.14
N LEU A 306 -22.78 3.38 0.01
CA LEU A 306 -22.08 4.24 -0.94
C LEU A 306 -21.73 5.60 -0.30
N PRO A 307 -20.51 6.15 -0.56
CA PRO A 307 -20.18 7.50 -0.11
C PRO A 307 -21.11 8.52 -0.80
N ASN A 308 -21.74 9.37 -0.01
CA ASN A 308 -22.59 10.43 -0.54
C ASN A 308 -21.78 11.55 -1.20
N GLU A 309 -22.46 12.53 -1.83
CA GLU A 309 -21.79 13.61 -2.56
C GLU A 309 -20.93 14.48 -1.60
N GLU A 310 -21.41 14.79 -0.39
CA GLU A 310 -20.69 15.64 0.57
C GLU A 310 -19.40 14.98 1.09
N GLU A 311 -19.46 13.69 1.43
CA GLU A 311 -18.27 12.92 1.86
C GLU A 311 -17.19 12.92 0.78
N GLN A 312 -17.60 12.81 -0.50
CA GLN A 312 -16.68 12.87 -1.62
C GLN A 312 -16.11 14.28 -1.81
N VAL A 313 -16.94 15.34 -1.70
CA VAL A 313 -16.52 16.74 -1.78
C VAL A 313 -15.46 17.03 -0.73
N ASP A 314 -15.71 16.67 0.52
CA ASP A 314 -14.78 16.90 1.63
C ASP A 314 -13.43 16.26 1.37
N LYS A 315 -13.44 14.99 0.94
CA LYS A 315 -12.21 14.26 0.65
C LYS A 315 -11.41 14.86 -0.50
N TYR A 316 -12.09 15.16 -1.60
CA TYR A 316 -11.44 15.75 -2.78
C TYR A 316 -10.93 17.16 -2.50
N SER A 317 -11.70 17.98 -1.78
CA SER A 317 -11.30 19.33 -1.39
C SER A 317 -10.05 19.33 -0.49
N ARG A 318 -9.96 18.40 0.45
CA ARG A 318 -8.77 18.23 1.31
C ARG A 318 -7.50 18.01 0.48
N VAL A 319 -7.56 17.07 -0.49
CA VAL A 319 -6.41 16.77 -1.37
C VAL A 319 -6.09 17.97 -2.25
N LEU A 320 -7.09 18.59 -2.89
CA LEU A 320 -6.90 19.75 -3.76
C LEU A 320 -6.27 20.93 -2.99
N THR A 321 -6.74 21.20 -1.77
CA THR A 321 -6.20 22.26 -0.91
C THR A 321 -4.74 22.01 -0.54
N ALA A 322 -4.37 20.77 -0.22
CA ALA A 322 -2.99 20.41 0.15
C ALA A 322 -2.00 20.60 -1.01
N PHE A 323 -2.44 20.42 -2.26
CA PHE A 323 -1.61 20.60 -3.44
C PHE A 323 -1.72 22.00 -4.07
N GLY A 324 -2.73 22.81 -3.71
CA GLY A 324 -2.90 24.18 -4.17
C GLY A 324 -2.93 24.33 -5.69
N ASP A 325 -1.97 25.08 -6.26
CA ASP A 325 -1.88 25.32 -7.71
C ASP A 325 -1.31 24.13 -8.50
N LYS A 326 -0.80 23.10 -7.83
CA LYS A 326 -0.28 21.89 -8.48
C LYS A 326 -1.44 21.03 -8.99
N PRO A 327 -1.33 20.38 -10.17
CA PRO A 327 -2.42 19.57 -10.70
C PRO A 327 -2.66 18.32 -9.85
N VAL A 328 -3.94 18.03 -9.61
CA VAL A 328 -4.40 16.78 -8.98
C VAL A 328 -5.23 16.02 -10.01
N ILE A 329 -4.72 14.87 -10.45
CA ILE A 329 -5.43 13.98 -11.38
C ILE A 329 -6.27 13.00 -10.55
N LEU A 330 -7.57 13.26 -10.49
CA LEU A 330 -8.56 12.41 -9.85
C LEU A 330 -9.04 11.35 -10.85
N ARG A 331 -8.75 10.09 -10.57
CA ARG A 331 -9.29 8.96 -11.34
C ARG A 331 -10.72 8.67 -10.88
N THR A 332 -11.66 8.63 -11.81
CA THR A 332 -13.02 8.18 -11.49
C THR A 332 -13.01 6.71 -11.08
N LEU A 333 -14.09 6.27 -10.47
CA LEU A 333 -14.21 4.96 -9.82
C LEU A 333 -13.63 3.81 -10.66
N ASP A 334 -12.72 3.05 -10.04
CA ASP A 334 -12.12 1.84 -10.62
C ASP A 334 -12.33 0.64 -9.67
N ILE A 335 -13.59 0.25 -9.51
CA ILE A 335 -14.04 -0.93 -8.75
C ILE A 335 -14.51 -2.01 -9.73
N GLY A 336 -14.42 -3.26 -9.28
CA GLY A 336 -14.60 -4.49 -10.05
C GLY A 336 -13.27 -5.21 -10.26
N GLY A 337 -13.29 -6.38 -10.85
CA GLY A 337 -12.11 -7.21 -10.93
C GLY A 337 -11.75 -7.81 -9.57
N ASP A 338 -10.59 -7.44 -9.05
CA ASP A 338 -10.07 -7.84 -7.74
C ASP A 338 -10.63 -7.03 -6.56
N LYS A 339 -11.25 -5.88 -6.84
CA LYS A 339 -11.76 -4.94 -5.83
C LYS A 339 -13.24 -5.13 -5.61
N GLN A 340 -13.61 -6.07 -4.76
CA GLN A 340 -14.99 -6.22 -4.30
C GLN A 340 -15.27 -5.25 -3.17
N THR A 341 -16.49 -4.72 -3.12
CA THR A 341 -16.92 -3.81 -2.07
C THR A 341 -18.35 -4.12 -1.67
N PRO A 342 -18.65 -4.25 -0.37
CA PRO A 342 -19.99 -4.59 0.10
C PRO A 342 -21.07 -3.58 -0.30
N CYS A 343 -20.71 -2.30 -0.52
CA CYS A 343 -21.65 -1.26 -0.91
C CYS A 343 -22.14 -1.35 -2.38
N LEU A 344 -21.56 -2.26 -3.18
CA LEU A 344 -21.96 -2.50 -4.57
C LEU A 344 -22.29 -3.98 -4.76
N ASP A 345 -23.52 -4.26 -5.15
CA ASP A 345 -23.93 -5.63 -5.51
C ASP A 345 -23.39 -5.96 -6.90
N LEU A 346 -22.16 -6.47 -6.95
CA LEU A 346 -21.50 -6.87 -8.18
C LEU A 346 -21.65 -8.37 -8.39
N PRO A 347 -22.12 -8.82 -9.57
CA PRO A 347 -22.19 -10.23 -9.86
C PRO A 347 -20.80 -10.87 -9.89
N GLN A 348 -20.70 -12.11 -9.43
CA GLN A 348 -19.49 -12.88 -9.60
C GLN A 348 -19.29 -13.22 -11.08
N GLU A 349 -18.14 -12.87 -11.63
CA GLU A 349 -17.77 -13.09 -13.02
C GLU A 349 -16.65 -14.13 -13.13
N GLU A 350 -16.65 -14.92 -14.21
CA GLU A 350 -15.57 -15.91 -14.46
C GLU A 350 -14.22 -15.24 -14.76
N ASN A 351 -14.26 -14.06 -15.38
CA ASN A 351 -13.07 -13.27 -15.74
C ASN A 351 -13.23 -11.82 -15.26
N PRO A 352 -13.14 -11.54 -13.96
CA PRO A 352 -13.48 -10.23 -13.38
C PRO A 352 -12.69 -9.06 -13.98
N PHE A 353 -11.41 -9.27 -14.32
CA PHE A 353 -10.59 -8.23 -14.96
C PHE A 353 -11.04 -7.86 -16.39
N LEU A 354 -11.72 -8.76 -17.07
CA LEU A 354 -12.29 -8.52 -18.42
C LEU A 354 -13.75 -8.13 -18.38
N GLY A 355 -14.37 -8.15 -17.20
CA GLY A 355 -15.79 -7.98 -16.98
C GLY A 355 -16.21 -6.53 -16.72
N LYS A 356 -17.19 -6.39 -15.83
CA LYS A 356 -17.86 -5.15 -15.49
C LYS A 356 -17.11 -4.41 -14.38
N ARG A 357 -16.15 -3.60 -14.77
CA ARG A 357 -15.36 -2.77 -13.83
C ARG A 357 -15.25 -1.33 -14.31
N ALA A 358 -14.90 -0.44 -13.40
CA ALA A 358 -14.53 0.95 -13.66
C ALA A 358 -15.58 1.70 -14.51
N LEU A 359 -15.19 2.26 -15.65
CA LEU A 359 -16.06 3.04 -16.51
C LEU A 359 -17.25 2.23 -17.04
N ARG A 360 -17.08 0.91 -17.28
CA ARG A 360 -18.18 0.02 -17.69
C ARG A 360 -19.26 -0.06 -16.59
N LEU A 361 -18.84 -0.18 -15.34
CA LEU A 361 -19.73 -0.14 -14.18
C LEU A 361 -20.39 1.24 -14.03
N CYS A 362 -19.63 2.32 -14.18
CA CYS A 362 -20.11 3.70 -14.10
C CYS A 362 -21.18 4.01 -15.14
N PHE A 363 -21.10 3.41 -16.33
CA PHE A 363 -22.12 3.58 -17.35
C PHE A 363 -23.43 2.85 -17.04
N ASP A 364 -23.38 1.75 -16.33
CA ASP A 364 -24.56 1.01 -15.90
C ASP A 364 -25.18 1.61 -14.64
N GLN A 365 -24.32 1.97 -13.68
CA GLN A 365 -24.74 2.62 -12.43
C GLN A 365 -24.50 4.13 -12.53
N ARG A 366 -25.26 4.75 -13.41
CA ARG A 366 -25.07 6.14 -13.82
C ARG A 366 -25.16 7.14 -12.68
N ASP A 367 -25.99 6.86 -11.67
CA ASP A 367 -26.17 7.74 -10.52
C ASP A 367 -24.87 7.83 -9.67
N ILE A 368 -24.16 6.73 -9.48
CA ILE A 368 -22.86 6.70 -8.79
C ILE A 368 -21.86 7.57 -9.56
N PHE A 369 -21.81 7.40 -10.88
CA PHE A 369 -20.90 8.17 -11.73
C PHE A 369 -21.20 9.65 -11.70
N LYS A 370 -22.48 10.04 -11.78
CA LYS A 370 -22.93 11.45 -11.70
C LYS A 370 -22.63 12.05 -10.34
N THR A 371 -22.90 11.34 -9.25
CA THR A 371 -22.56 11.77 -7.89
C THR A 371 -21.06 12.06 -7.75
N GLN A 372 -20.21 11.15 -8.25
CA GLN A 372 -18.77 11.34 -8.22
C GLN A 372 -18.31 12.55 -9.04
N LEU A 373 -18.83 12.71 -10.25
CA LEU A 373 -18.49 13.85 -11.11
C LEU A 373 -18.97 15.18 -10.51
N ARG A 374 -20.18 15.21 -9.92
CA ARG A 374 -20.70 16.37 -9.19
C ARG A 374 -19.76 16.75 -8.04
N ALA A 375 -19.43 15.77 -7.20
CA ALA A 375 -18.53 15.97 -6.07
C ALA A 375 -17.15 16.50 -6.51
N ALA A 376 -16.57 15.90 -7.55
CA ALA A 376 -15.27 16.32 -8.08
C ALA A 376 -15.31 17.75 -8.64
N LEU A 377 -16.35 18.10 -9.40
CA LEU A 377 -16.52 19.46 -9.93
C LEU A 377 -16.74 20.47 -8.80
N ARG A 378 -17.55 20.16 -7.79
CA ARG A 378 -17.75 21.02 -6.61
C ARG A 378 -16.45 21.27 -5.86
N ALA A 379 -15.63 20.21 -5.68
CA ALA A 379 -14.33 20.32 -5.03
C ALA A 379 -13.30 21.12 -5.85
N SER A 380 -13.50 21.27 -7.17
CA SER A 380 -12.53 21.91 -8.08
C SER A 380 -12.20 23.37 -7.77
N VAL A 381 -13.05 24.04 -6.98
CA VAL A 381 -12.80 25.42 -6.51
C VAL A 381 -11.69 25.51 -5.45
N CYS A 382 -11.30 24.36 -4.86
CA CYS A 382 -10.27 24.27 -3.84
C CYS A 382 -8.85 24.07 -4.40
N GLY A 383 -8.70 23.84 -5.72
CA GLY A 383 -7.39 23.60 -6.34
C GLY A 383 -7.50 23.18 -7.81
N ARG A 384 -6.39 22.77 -8.39
CA ARG A 384 -6.30 22.49 -9.81
C ARG A 384 -6.69 21.04 -10.15
N LEU A 385 -7.97 20.78 -10.32
CA LEU A 385 -8.53 19.46 -10.63
C LEU A 385 -8.35 19.07 -12.11
N TRP A 386 -7.91 17.83 -12.35
CA TRP A 386 -7.99 17.13 -13.62
C TRP A 386 -8.74 15.82 -13.41
N LEU A 387 -9.71 15.51 -14.27
CA LEU A 387 -10.48 14.26 -14.23
C LEU A 387 -9.88 13.23 -15.17
N MET A 388 -9.75 12.00 -14.72
CA MET A 388 -9.21 10.88 -15.51
C MET A 388 -10.16 9.69 -15.50
N LEU A 389 -10.50 9.21 -16.69
CA LEU A 389 -11.38 8.06 -16.91
C LEU A 389 -10.55 6.77 -16.98
N PRO A 390 -10.76 5.77 -16.10
CA PRO A 390 -10.12 4.46 -16.19
C PRO A 390 -10.80 3.54 -17.19
N MET A 391 -10.15 2.48 -17.61
CA MET A 391 -10.69 1.37 -18.41
C MET A 391 -11.39 1.80 -19.71
N VAL A 392 -10.88 2.84 -20.36
CA VAL A 392 -11.33 3.29 -21.67
C VAL A 392 -10.85 2.30 -22.74
N GLY A 393 -11.77 1.65 -23.46
CA GLY A 393 -11.46 0.67 -24.48
C GLY A 393 -11.68 1.18 -25.90
N SER A 394 -12.49 2.23 -26.10
CA SER A 394 -12.88 2.77 -27.40
C SER A 394 -13.11 4.27 -27.37
N MET A 395 -13.24 4.88 -28.56
CA MET A 395 -13.63 6.29 -28.69
C MET A 395 -15.06 6.53 -28.19
N ASP A 396 -15.94 5.52 -28.32
CA ASP A 396 -17.33 5.62 -27.86
C ASP A 396 -17.41 5.82 -26.34
N ASP A 397 -16.49 5.19 -25.60
CA ASP A 397 -16.40 5.37 -24.13
C ASP A 397 -16.09 6.83 -23.79
N ILE A 398 -15.18 7.46 -24.54
CA ILE A 398 -14.83 8.88 -24.36
C ILE A 398 -16.04 9.76 -24.64
N TYR A 399 -16.73 9.56 -25.77
CA TYR A 399 -17.89 10.35 -26.14
C TYR A 399 -19.02 10.19 -25.13
N ARG A 400 -19.28 8.96 -24.67
CA ARG A 400 -20.30 8.69 -23.66
C ARG A 400 -19.99 9.36 -22.32
N ALA A 401 -18.74 9.30 -21.87
CA ALA A 401 -18.32 9.95 -20.62
C ALA A 401 -18.39 11.48 -20.73
N LYS A 402 -17.98 12.07 -21.85
CA LYS A 402 -18.13 13.52 -22.13
C LYS A 402 -19.59 13.96 -22.07
N GLY A 403 -20.50 13.12 -22.59
CA GLY A 403 -21.95 13.36 -22.51
C GLY A 403 -22.44 13.42 -21.06
N VAL A 404 -22.05 12.45 -20.22
CA VAL A 404 -22.41 12.45 -18.79
C VAL A 404 -21.81 13.67 -18.06
N LEU A 405 -20.56 14.02 -18.35
CA LEU A 405 -19.91 15.19 -17.74
C LEU A 405 -20.63 16.50 -18.13
N ALA A 406 -21.06 16.64 -19.38
CA ALA A 406 -21.84 17.79 -19.85
C ALA A 406 -23.19 17.90 -19.14
N GLU A 407 -23.89 16.78 -18.95
CA GLU A 407 -25.13 16.75 -18.16
C GLU A 407 -24.92 17.20 -16.72
N VAL A 408 -23.87 16.68 -16.07
CA VAL A 408 -23.53 17.05 -14.69
C VAL A 408 -23.21 18.55 -14.59
N LYS A 409 -22.44 19.11 -15.51
CA LYS A 409 -22.19 20.56 -15.56
C LYS A 409 -23.49 21.36 -15.70
N ALA A 410 -24.38 20.95 -16.60
CA ALA A 410 -25.67 21.60 -16.78
C ALA A 410 -26.58 21.51 -15.53
N GLU A 411 -26.48 20.42 -14.75
CA GLU A 411 -27.19 20.29 -13.47
C GLU A 411 -26.62 21.25 -12.44
N LEU A 412 -25.30 21.33 -12.27
CA LEU A 412 -24.65 22.26 -11.35
C LEU A 412 -24.95 23.72 -11.69
N ASP A 413 -24.92 24.07 -12.99
CA ASP A 413 -25.29 25.42 -13.48
C ASP A 413 -26.73 25.77 -13.13
N ARG A 414 -27.66 24.83 -13.32
CA ARG A 414 -29.09 25.02 -12.95
C ARG A 414 -29.29 25.15 -11.45
N ASP A 415 -28.51 24.38 -10.67
CA ASP A 415 -28.55 24.41 -9.20
C ASP A 415 -27.82 25.65 -8.62
N GLY A 416 -27.15 26.44 -9.44
CA GLY A 416 -26.36 27.61 -9.01
C GLY A 416 -25.08 27.24 -8.26
N ILE A 417 -24.56 26.04 -8.46
CA ILE A 417 -23.35 25.52 -7.79
C ILE A 417 -22.13 25.87 -8.61
N THR A 418 -21.16 26.55 -7.99
CA THR A 418 -19.92 26.99 -8.64
C THR A 418 -18.90 25.84 -8.74
N TYR A 419 -18.21 25.76 -9.87
CA TYR A 419 -17.06 24.88 -10.11
C TYR A 419 -16.00 25.57 -10.99
N ALA A 420 -14.77 25.07 -11.02
CA ALA A 420 -13.71 25.63 -11.84
C ALA A 420 -14.00 25.42 -13.35
N PRO A 421 -13.91 26.46 -14.19
CA PRO A 421 -14.27 26.36 -15.61
C PRO A 421 -13.25 25.55 -16.44
N ASP A 422 -12.02 25.42 -15.97
CA ASP A 422 -10.86 24.86 -16.68
C ASP A 422 -10.52 23.42 -16.24
N VAL A 423 -11.47 22.70 -15.66
CA VAL A 423 -11.29 21.28 -15.31
C VAL A 423 -11.02 20.49 -16.58
N LYS A 424 -9.84 19.87 -16.63
CA LYS A 424 -9.40 19.03 -17.75
C LYS A 424 -9.96 17.64 -17.64
N LEU A 425 -10.28 17.05 -18.82
CA LEU A 425 -10.68 15.65 -18.93
C LEU A 425 -9.60 14.85 -19.68
N GLY A 426 -9.13 13.79 -19.05
CA GLY A 426 -8.18 12.85 -19.63
C GLY A 426 -8.63 11.40 -19.48
N ILE A 427 -7.82 10.50 -20.03
CA ILE A 427 -8.06 9.06 -19.97
C ILE A 427 -6.84 8.31 -19.42
N MET A 428 -7.11 7.17 -18.82
CA MET A 428 -6.06 6.19 -18.54
C MET A 428 -5.88 5.29 -19.75
N ILE A 429 -4.66 5.25 -20.26
CA ILE A 429 -4.27 4.33 -21.35
C ILE A 429 -3.79 3.04 -20.69
N GLU A 430 -4.69 2.08 -20.58
CA GLU A 430 -4.42 0.80 -19.91
C GLU A 430 -5.02 -0.41 -20.64
N ILE A 431 -5.86 -0.16 -21.66
CA ILE A 431 -6.34 -1.18 -22.58
C ILE A 431 -5.61 -1.02 -23.92
N PRO A 432 -5.04 -2.09 -24.50
CA PRO A 432 -4.27 -2.00 -25.74
C PRO A 432 -5.05 -1.40 -26.92
N SER A 433 -6.37 -1.57 -27.00
CA SER A 433 -7.18 -1.01 -28.08
C SER A 433 -7.14 0.52 -28.11
N ILE A 434 -7.33 1.20 -26.97
CA ILE A 434 -7.25 2.67 -26.93
C ILE A 434 -5.82 3.17 -27.09
N ALA A 435 -4.82 2.40 -26.64
CA ALA A 435 -3.41 2.72 -26.88
C ALA A 435 -3.08 2.76 -28.38
N LEU A 436 -3.67 1.85 -29.17
CA LEU A 436 -3.53 1.85 -30.64
C LEU A 436 -4.31 2.98 -31.33
N LEU A 437 -5.31 3.56 -30.67
CA LEU A 437 -6.10 4.70 -31.14
C LEU A 437 -5.64 6.02 -30.47
N ALA A 438 -4.42 6.05 -29.96
CA ALA A 438 -3.92 7.17 -29.17
C ALA A 438 -3.91 8.51 -29.93
N ASP A 439 -3.74 8.50 -31.24
CA ASP A 439 -3.79 9.69 -32.11
C ASP A 439 -5.20 10.30 -32.16
N TRP A 440 -6.24 9.47 -32.24
CA TRP A 440 -7.64 9.91 -32.21
C TRP A 440 -8.06 10.32 -30.80
N ALA A 441 -7.67 9.53 -29.78
CA ALA A 441 -7.93 9.88 -28.41
C ALA A 441 -7.30 11.25 -28.04
N ALA A 442 -6.09 11.52 -28.54
CA ALA A 442 -5.41 12.79 -28.32
C ALA A 442 -6.13 13.99 -28.96
N GLU A 443 -7.05 13.82 -29.89
CA GLU A 443 -7.91 14.91 -30.39
C GLU A 443 -9.01 15.25 -29.40
N GLU A 444 -9.54 14.26 -28.72
CA GLU A 444 -10.75 14.36 -27.91
C GLU A 444 -10.53 14.66 -26.42
N VAL A 445 -9.35 14.36 -25.87
CA VAL A 445 -9.08 14.57 -24.43
C VAL A 445 -7.93 15.58 -24.22
N ASP A 446 -7.84 16.13 -23.02
CA ASP A 446 -6.83 17.15 -22.68
C ASP A 446 -5.48 16.56 -22.31
N PHE A 447 -5.45 15.33 -21.82
CA PHE A 447 -4.25 14.60 -21.38
C PHE A 447 -4.50 13.09 -21.34
N ALA A 448 -3.42 12.33 -21.16
CA ALA A 448 -3.52 10.91 -20.82
C ALA A 448 -2.53 10.53 -19.71
N SER A 449 -2.83 9.44 -19.03
CA SER A 449 -1.91 8.77 -18.12
C SER A 449 -1.85 7.28 -18.45
N ILE A 450 -0.66 6.72 -18.57
CA ILE A 450 -0.49 5.30 -18.88
C ILE A 450 -0.55 4.49 -17.59
N GLY A 451 -1.57 3.63 -17.46
CA GLY A 451 -1.71 2.66 -16.38
C GLY A 451 -0.90 1.40 -16.67
N SER A 452 0.41 1.43 -16.38
CA SER A 452 1.33 0.38 -16.82
C SER A 452 1.01 -1.00 -16.29
N ASN A 453 0.38 -1.13 -15.12
CA ASN A 453 0.06 -2.42 -14.52
C ASN A 453 -1.05 -3.14 -15.31
N ASP A 454 -2.19 -2.48 -15.51
CA ASP A 454 -3.29 -3.04 -16.30
C ASP A 454 -2.93 -3.14 -17.79
N LEU A 455 -2.17 -2.16 -18.33
CA LEU A 455 -1.66 -2.25 -19.71
C LEU A 455 -0.79 -3.49 -19.91
N CYS A 456 0.10 -3.80 -18.97
CA CYS A 456 0.91 -5.02 -19.03
C CYS A 456 0.04 -6.27 -18.97
N GLN A 457 -0.91 -6.33 -18.02
CA GLN A 457 -1.85 -7.44 -17.87
C GLN A 457 -2.58 -7.74 -19.17
N TYR A 458 -3.14 -6.74 -19.82
CA TYR A 458 -3.92 -6.93 -21.05
C TYR A 458 -3.05 -7.11 -22.30
N LEU A 459 -1.88 -6.49 -22.36
CA LEU A 459 -0.95 -6.65 -23.47
C LEU A 459 -0.29 -8.03 -23.47
N MET A 460 0.07 -8.53 -22.29
CA MET A 460 0.68 -9.85 -22.10
C MET A 460 -0.35 -10.96 -21.95
N ALA A 461 -1.66 -10.62 -21.80
CA ALA A 461 -2.75 -11.55 -21.52
C ALA A 461 -2.45 -12.45 -20.29
N ALA A 462 -1.86 -11.88 -19.25
CA ALA A 462 -1.46 -12.57 -18.02
C ALA A 462 -2.04 -11.86 -16.81
N ASP A 463 -2.77 -12.60 -15.98
CA ASP A 463 -3.31 -12.08 -14.72
C ASP A 463 -2.19 -11.85 -13.71
N ARG A 464 -1.98 -10.60 -13.30
CA ARG A 464 -0.93 -10.21 -12.37
C ARG A 464 -1.10 -10.78 -10.95
N LEU A 465 -2.32 -11.20 -10.60
CA LEU A 465 -2.63 -11.77 -9.28
C LEU A 465 -2.53 -13.30 -9.27
N ASN A 466 -2.43 -13.94 -10.43
CA ASN A 466 -2.30 -15.38 -10.52
C ASN A 466 -0.80 -15.79 -10.52
N PRO A 467 -0.30 -16.40 -9.43
CA PRO A 467 1.10 -16.82 -9.32
C PRO A 467 1.51 -17.86 -10.38
N GLU A 468 0.57 -18.67 -10.88
CA GLU A 468 0.85 -19.73 -11.88
C GLU A 468 1.24 -19.17 -13.25
N VAL A 469 0.90 -17.89 -13.53
CA VAL A 469 1.22 -17.21 -14.80
C VAL A 469 2.10 -15.98 -14.60
N SER A 470 2.71 -15.81 -13.43
CA SER A 470 3.54 -14.64 -13.08
C SER A 470 4.71 -14.44 -14.04
N GLU A 471 5.31 -15.52 -14.58
CA GLU A 471 6.39 -15.45 -15.57
C GLU A 471 5.97 -14.78 -16.89
N TYR A 472 4.67 -14.78 -17.22
CA TYR A 472 4.13 -14.16 -18.42
C TYR A 472 3.80 -12.68 -18.21
N TYR A 473 3.68 -12.22 -16.96
CA TYR A 473 3.48 -10.81 -16.62
C TYR A 473 4.82 -10.06 -16.66
N GLN A 474 5.23 -9.62 -17.85
CA GLN A 474 6.55 -9.04 -18.11
C GLN A 474 6.47 -7.52 -18.32
N SER A 475 6.54 -6.74 -17.25
CA SER A 475 6.48 -5.27 -17.30
C SER A 475 7.65 -4.64 -18.09
N CYS A 476 8.81 -5.32 -18.14
CA CYS A 476 9.97 -4.92 -18.92
C CYS A 476 10.00 -5.51 -20.35
N ASN A 477 8.91 -6.10 -20.83
CA ASN A 477 8.84 -6.60 -22.21
C ASN A 477 8.98 -5.46 -23.22
N PRO A 478 9.79 -5.59 -24.30
CA PRO A 478 9.93 -4.55 -25.32
C PRO A 478 8.62 -4.09 -25.96
N ALA A 479 7.58 -4.95 -25.98
CA ALA A 479 6.26 -4.57 -26.47
C ALA A 479 5.63 -3.44 -25.65
N MET A 480 5.83 -3.43 -24.32
CA MET A 480 5.40 -2.35 -23.45
C MET A 480 6.04 -1.01 -23.84
N PHE A 481 7.37 -0.98 -23.99
CA PHE A 481 8.10 0.25 -24.33
C PHE A 481 7.74 0.76 -25.72
N ARG A 482 7.53 -0.13 -26.68
CA ARG A 482 7.06 0.24 -28.04
C ARG A 482 5.69 0.88 -28.00
N LEU A 483 4.76 0.30 -27.24
CA LEU A 483 3.40 0.82 -27.13
C LEU A 483 3.37 2.15 -26.38
N ILE A 484 4.11 2.26 -25.25
CA ILE A 484 4.29 3.51 -24.50
C ILE A 484 4.87 4.60 -25.40
N GLY A 485 5.92 4.30 -26.17
CA GLY A 485 6.53 5.25 -27.11
C GLY A 485 5.60 5.69 -28.24
N TYR A 486 4.73 4.79 -28.72
CA TYR A 486 3.69 5.12 -29.70
C TYR A 486 2.67 6.11 -29.11
N VAL A 487 2.14 5.83 -27.93
CA VAL A 487 1.20 6.71 -27.22
C VAL A 487 1.82 8.08 -26.96
N ALA A 488 3.07 8.11 -26.44
CA ALA A 488 3.78 9.37 -26.16
C ALA A 488 3.91 10.24 -27.41
N LYS A 489 4.27 9.66 -28.56
CA LYS A 489 4.38 10.37 -29.83
C LYS A 489 3.03 10.89 -30.35
N ALA A 490 1.97 10.09 -30.24
CA ALA A 490 0.63 10.47 -30.69
C ALA A 490 0.13 11.71 -29.95
N PHE A 491 0.25 11.74 -28.62
CA PHE A 491 -0.14 12.88 -27.80
C PHE A 491 0.78 14.10 -27.98
N ALA A 492 2.09 13.89 -28.10
CA ALA A 492 3.04 14.97 -28.38
C ALA A 492 2.74 15.69 -29.70
N ALA A 493 2.32 14.97 -30.74
CA ALA A 493 1.90 15.55 -32.02
C ALA A 493 0.68 16.49 -31.91
N ARG A 494 -0.08 16.40 -30.83
CA ARG A 494 -1.23 17.28 -30.49
C ARG A 494 -0.90 18.28 -29.36
N ASN A 495 0.36 18.38 -28.93
CA ASN A 495 0.80 19.17 -27.79
C ASN A 495 0.03 18.86 -26.50
N LYS A 496 -0.35 17.61 -26.28
CA LYS A 496 -1.05 17.16 -25.09
C LYS A 496 -0.15 16.33 -24.19
N PRO A 497 -0.17 16.56 -22.86
CA PRO A 497 0.71 15.85 -21.95
C PRO A 497 0.28 14.38 -21.79
N VAL A 498 1.27 13.50 -21.69
CA VAL A 498 1.12 12.12 -21.28
C VAL A 498 1.99 11.87 -20.06
N SER A 499 1.41 11.26 -19.05
CA SER A 499 2.10 10.75 -17.86
C SER A 499 2.07 9.23 -17.81
N LEU A 500 2.80 8.64 -16.85
CA LEU A 500 2.67 7.23 -16.50
C LEU A 500 2.45 7.14 -14.99
N CYS A 501 1.46 6.37 -14.54
CA CYS A 501 1.07 6.26 -13.13
C CYS A 501 1.13 4.83 -12.55
N GLY A 502 1.60 3.86 -13.32
CA GLY A 502 1.84 2.51 -12.80
C GLY A 502 3.17 2.38 -12.06
N GLU A 503 3.44 1.19 -11.54
CA GLU A 503 4.65 0.87 -10.77
C GLU A 503 5.96 1.09 -11.56
N LEU A 504 5.93 0.94 -12.88
CA LEU A 504 7.07 1.23 -13.75
C LEU A 504 7.60 2.67 -13.58
N GLY A 505 6.72 3.64 -13.27
CA GLY A 505 7.12 5.04 -13.06
C GLY A 505 8.02 5.24 -11.84
N GLY A 506 7.84 4.42 -10.81
CA GLY A 506 8.65 4.43 -9.58
C GLY A 506 9.95 3.62 -9.68
N ASN A 507 10.13 2.85 -10.74
CA ASN A 507 11.39 2.14 -10.97
C ASN A 507 12.44 3.09 -11.55
N ALA A 508 13.44 3.42 -10.73
CA ALA A 508 14.44 4.44 -11.06
C ALA A 508 15.22 4.17 -12.36
N ARG A 509 15.44 2.89 -12.72
CA ARG A 509 16.12 2.52 -13.97
C ARG A 509 15.19 2.66 -15.18
N VAL A 510 13.95 2.21 -15.02
CA VAL A 510 12.93 2.27 -16.06
C VAL A 510 12.49 3.72 -16.33
N ALA A 511 12.47 4.58 -15.30
CA ALA A 511 12.13 5.99 -15.43
C ALA A 511 12.98 6.70 -16.51
N VAL A 512 14.26 6.36 -16.61
CA VAL A 512 15.15 6.89 -17.66
C VAL A 512 14.64 6.52 -19.07
N LEU A 513 14.23 5.25 -19.26
CA LEU A 513 13.66 4.81 -20.55
C LEU A 513 12.35 5.51 -20.87
N LEU A 514 11.48 5.67 -19.87
CA LEU A 514 10.18 6.33 -20.03
C LEU A 514 10.36 7.78 -20.50
N VAL A 515 11.33 8.48 -19.91
CA VAL A 515 11.69 9.85 -20.35
C VAL A 515 12.25 9.84 -21.76
N GLY A 516 13.13 8.90 -22.09
CA GLY A 516 13.68 8.73 -23.44
C GLY A 516 12.63 8.36 -24.51
N LEU A 517 11.51 7.73 -24.11
CA LEU A 517 10.35 7.49 -24.99
C LEU A 517 9.49 8.74 -25.24
N GLY A 518 9.77 9.85 -24.54
CA GLY A 518 9.06 11.12 -24.70
C GLY A 518 8.16 11.52 -23.56
N LEU A 519 8.05 10.71 -22.49
CA LEU A 519 7.29 11.11 -21.31
C LEU A 519 8.03 12.23 -20.55
N ARG A 520 7.27 13.20 -20.06
CA ARG A 520 7.80 14.34 -19.28
C ARG A 520 7.17 14.42 -17.90
N LYS A 521 6.29 13.48 -17.58
CA LYS A 521 5.61 13.38 -16.30
C LYS A 521 5.53 11.91 -15.87
N LEU A 522 6.03 11.58 -14.67
CA LEU A 522 5.98 10.26 -14.07
C LEU A 522 5.30 10.34 -12.70
N SER A 523 4.46 9.37 -12.37
CA SER A 523 3.76 9.32 -11.09
C SER A 523 4.10 8.04 -10.33
N MET A 524 4.34 8.17 -9.03
CA MET A 524 4.87 7.10 -8.20
C MET A 524 4.47 7.27 -6.72
N GLY A 525 4.75 6.26 -5.90
CA GLY A 525 4.72 6.39 -4.45
C GLY A 525 5.80 7.35 -3.94
N ALA A 526 5.57 7.95 -2.79
CA ALA A 526 6.46 8.97 -2.22
C ALA A 526 7.90 8.46 -1.97
N ASP A 527 8.05 7.19 -1.61
CA ASP A 527 9.30 6.48 -1.37
C ASP A 527 10.19 6.34 -2.61
N ALA A 528 9.58 6.34 -3.80
CA ALA A 528 10.31 6.25 -5.06
C ALA A 528 10.86 7.60 -5.56
N LEU A 529 10.29 8.73 -5.11
CA LEU A 529 10.67 10.07 -5.59
C LEU A 529 12.18 10.33 -5.52
N PRO A 530 12.88 10.14 -4.39
CA PRO A 530 14.30 10.45 -4.28
C PRO A 530 15.15 9.63 -5.25
N ARG A 531 14.81 8.33 -5.38
CA ARG A 531 15.55 7.39 -6.25
C ARG A 531 15.40 7.73 -7.73
N VAL A 532 14.20 8.12 -8.14
CA VAL A 532 13.93 8.54 -9.51
C VAL A 532 14.60 9.87 -9.80
N LYS A 533 14.56 10.86 -8.88
CA LYS A 533 15.27 12.14 -9.00
C LYS A 533 16.79 11.92 -9.14
N GLU A 534 17.37 11.03 -8.34
CA GLU A 534 18.78 10.68 -8.46
C GLU A 534 19.09 10.08 -9.82
N SER A 535 18.37 9.05 -10.24
CA SER A 535 18.59 8.35 -11.51
C SER A 535 18.53 9.30 -12.71
N LEU A 536 17.53 10.18 -12.76
CA LEU A 536 17.38 11.17 -13.82
C LEU A 536 18.52 12.19 -13.82
N SER A 537 19.04 12.59 -12.66
CA SER A 537 20.14 13.56 -12.57
C SER A 537 21.48 13.05 -13.12
N LEU A 538 21.63 11.74 -13.24
CA LEU A 538 22.85 11.10 -13.74
C LEU A 538 22.89 10.97 -15.28
N VAL A 539 21.76 11.18 -15.96
CA VAL A 539 21.58 10.87 -17.39
C VAL A 539 21.14 12.11 -18.16
N SER A 540 21.65 12.30 -19.37
CA SER A 540 21.15 13.32 -20.30
C SER A 540 19.96 12.82 -21.11
N MET A 541 19.19 13.71 -21.70
CA MET A 541 18.08 13.36 -22.59
C MET A 541 18.55 12.53 -23.79
N GLU A 542 19.70 12.89 -24.39
CA GLU A 542 20.27 12.14 -25.51
C GLU A 542 20.59 10.69 -25.15
N GLU A 543 21.15 10.45 -23.96
CA GLU A 543 21.42 9.10 -23.46
C GLU A 543 20.14 8.32 -23.17
N ALA A 544 19.12 8.98 -22.60
CA ALA A 544 17.82 8.37 -22.35
C ALA A 544 17.11 7.96 -23.66
N GLU A 545 17.13 8.82 -24.69
CA GLU A 545 16.56 8.54 -26.01
C GLU A 545 17.31 7.40 -26.71
N ALA A 546 18.65 7.38 -26.63
CA ALA A 546 19.46 6.31 -27.18
C ALA A 546 19.15 4.95 -26.50
N ALA A 547 19.01 4.95 -25.17
CA ALA A 547 18.65 3.78 -24.40
C ALA A 547 17.23 3.27 -24.76
N ALA A 548 16.25 4.17 -24.82
CA ALA A 548 14.88 3.84 -25.21
C ALA A 548 14.81 3.24 -26.62
N LYS A 549 15.54 3.80 -27.58
CA LYS A 549 15.64 3.27 -28.95
C LYS A 549 16.25 1.87 -28.95
N LYS A 550 17.29 1.63 -28.15
CA LYS A 550 17.95 0.34 -28.04
C LYS A 550 17.02 -0.71 -27.46
N VAL A 551 16.31 -0.40 -26.35
CA VAL A 551 15.35 -1.29 -25.70
C VAL A 551 14.19 -1.64 -26.64
N CYS A 552 13.65 -0.67 -27.38
CA CYS A 552 12.62 -0.95 -28.39
C CYS A 552 13.10 -1.90 -29.51
N GLY A 553 14.41 -2.06 -29.70
CA GLY A 553 15.01 -2.98 -30.66
C GLY A 553 15.31 -4.39 -30.11
N MET A 554 15.17 -4.61 -28.79
CA MET A 554 15.39 -5.90 -28.14
C MET A 554 14.23 -6.86 -28.38
N CYS A 555 14.47 -8.16 -28.10
CA CYS A 555 13.49 -9.21 -28.37
C CYS A 555 12.79 -9.70 -27.10
N THR A 556 13.46 -9.66 -25.94
CA THR A 556 12.96 -10.24 -24.68
C THR A 556 13.00 -9.26 -23.51
N GLY A 557 12.12 -9.45 -22.51
CA GLY A 557 12.14 -8.69 -21.25
C GLY A 557 13.46 -8.88 -20.49
N LYS A 558 14.01 -10.09 -20.51
CA LYS A 558 15.29 -10.41 -19.85
C LYS A 558 16.45 -9.59 -20.43
N GLU A 559 16.54 -9.47 -21.77
CA GLU A 559 17.54 -8.60 -22.39
C GLU A 559 17.44 -7.15 -21.95
N VAL A 560 16.20 -6.66 -21.75
CA VAL A 560 15.94 -5.31 -21.25
C VAL A 560 16.41 -5.16 -19.81
N GLU A 561 16.05 -6.10 -18.93
CA GLU A 561 16.43 -6.07 -17.52
C GLU A 561 17.96 -6.12 -17.34
N GLU A 562 18.64 -7.03 -18.06
CA GLU A 562 20.10 -7.13 -18.06
C GLU A 562 20.76 -5.83 -18.58
N TYR A 563 20.18 -5.22 -19.61
CA TYR A 563 20.65 -3.93 -20.12
C TYR A 563 20.50 -2.82 -19.10
N LEU A 564 19.31 -2.70 -18.48
CA LEU A 564 19.03 -1.70 -17.44
C LEU A 564 19.95 -1.86 -16.23
N GLN A 565 20.19 -3.10 -15.82
CA GLN A 565 21.07 -3.40 -14.69
C GLN A 565 22.51 -2.99 -14.95
N ARG A 566 22.99 -3.18 -16.18
CA ARG A 566 24.36 -2.85 -16.56
C ARG A 566 24.58 -1.35 -16.78
N GLU A 567 23.69 -0.67 -17.48
CA GLU A 567 23.90 0.71 -17.92
C GLU A 567 23.43 1.75 -16.87
N PHE A 568 22.41 1.43 -16.10
CA PHE A 568 21.82 2.32 -15.11
C PHE A 568 21.95 1.75 -13.69
N SER A 569 23.12 1.17 -13.38
CA SER A 569 23.44 0.79 -12.01
C SER A 569 23.49 2.06 -11.15
N LEU A 570 22.52 2.18 -10.24
CA LEU A 570 22.60 3.14 -9.15
C LEU A 570 23.62 2.58 -8.16
N ASN A 571 24.78 3.18 -8.04
CA ASN A 571 25.87 2.76 -7.16
C ASN A 571 25.55 2.98 -5.69
#